data_fa486fe0b7d99f7ebbdf5b9c813f3116
#
_entry.id   fa486fe0b7d99f7ebbdf5b9c813f3116
#
_cell.length_a   1.000
_cell.length_b   1.000
_cell.length_c   1.000
_cell.angle_alpha   90.00
_cell.angle_beta   90.00
_cell.angle_gamma   90.00
#
_symmetry.space_group_name_H-M   'P 1'
#
loop_
_entity.id
_entity.type
_entity.pdbx_description
1 polymer ?
#
loop_
_entity_poly.entity_id
_entity_poly.type
_entity_poly.pdbx_seq_one_letter_code
_entity_poly.pdbx_strand_id
1 'polypeptide(L)'
;YVGGNFMLSNLYLAYECIPFDTMPFCSALKHHVPALSDLFDSLDVDGREHEILAWIVKNNTEQKGVLFTPLQKCEENGKHELGDFKDVDLLVEKYNKRLYTNEKQQSRKLVVKNNYIYIDSYKQDTVTVIQKIKSLAESGVENYTNTVNHWLQTTDYQIDSDEKKTALINMFANSHVALIYGSAGTGKSTLINHISHFFNNYSKLYLAHTNPAVNNLKRKVAASMDCEFMTITKFNNKYAGNIKRDYDILIVDECSTVSNKNMKELLELADFKLLVLVGDTYQIEAIEFGNWFDAVRSFLPKTAVYELTTPYRSESRQLLELWNNVRKMEDDVYDRLQAGEFSATLDTSIFNKAEENEIILCLNYGGLYGINNINHFMQQNNSGKEIWRGVQRYRVGDPILFNDSADQFFSASKEQLPVIHNNMKARIVDFRVYDEGKVTERIQFDVEIDKPLIELNVDDLKFEIIGNGATGNSIIRFDVDKNKSTDEDDDRISQTIVPFQVAYAVSIHKAQGLEYDSVKIIITDEIDELITHSIFYTAITRARKRLKIYWTQTVEKKVLGRIKPKNNHQDKALLKNEIKNTL
;
A
#
# COMPACT_ATOMS: atom_id res chain seq x y z
N TYR A 1 -11.96 -31.41 4.00
CA TYR A 1 -13.31 -31.09 3.57
C TYR A 1 -14.27 -31.20 4.74
N VAL A 2 -14.90 -30.17 5.09
CA VAL A 2 -15.89 -30.16 6.18
C VAL A 2 -17.24 -30.04 5.53
N GLY A 3 -18.04 -31.09 5.66
CA GLY A 3 -19.33 -31.19 5.06
C GLY A 3 -20.04 -29.85 4.99
N GLY A 4 -20.24 -29.43 3.84
CA GLY A 4 -20.88 -28.19 3.52
C GLY A 4 -20.73 -27.96 2.04
N ASN A 5 -21.75 -27.51 1.46
CA ASN A 5 -21.87 -27.31 0.02
C ASN A 5 -20.92 -26.25 -0.53
N PHE A 6 -20.20 -25.58 0.39
CA PHE A 6 -19.37 -24.44 0.07
C PHE A 6 -17.89 -24.76 -0.06
N MET A 7 -17.55 -26.00 0.04
CA MET A 7 -16.14 -26.36 0.12
C MET A 7 -15.44 -26.49 -1.21
N LEU A 8 -16.15 -26.94 -2.21
CA LEU A 8 -15.54 -27.27 -3.51
C LEU A 8 -15.60 -26.14 -4.49
N SER A 9 -16.40 -25.16 -4.22
CA SER A 9 -16.47 -24.01 -5.10
C SER A 9 -16.51 -22.79 -4.24
N ASN A 10 -15.73 -21.88 -4.55
CA ASN A 10 -15.86 -20.57 -4.08
C ASN A 10 -17.01 -19.84 -4.56
N LEU A 11 -17.75 -20.45 -5.32
CA LEU A 11 -19.09 -20.10 -5.71
C LEU A 11 -20.04 -20.48 -4.60
N TYR A 12 -19.63 -20.27 -3.41
CA TYR A 12 -20.39 -20.46 -2.21
C TYR A 12 -21.52 -19.44 -2.14
N LEU A 13 -22.63 -19.82 -2.77
CA LEU A 13 -23.75 -18.95 -3.01
C LEU A 13 -24.76 -18.90 -1.87
N ALA A 14 -24.69 -19.87 -1.00
CA ALA A 14 -25.76 -20.09 -0.03
C ALA A 14 -25.77 -19.09 1.13
N TYR A 15 -24.66 -18.38 1.37
CA TYR A 15 -24.55 -17.51 2.54
C TYR A 15 -24.01 -16.11 2.19
N GLU A 16 -22.75 -15.87 2.46
CA GLU A 16 -22.20 -14.53 2.37
C GLU A 16 -21.47 -14.24 1.07
N CYS A 17 -21.20 -15.27 0.28
CA CYS A 17 -20.44 -15.12 -0.94
C CYS A 17 -21.31 -14.66 -2.08
N ILE A 18 -20.93 -13.58 -2.68
CA ILE A 18 -21.35 -13.25 -4.03
C ILE A 18 -20.60 -14.18 -4.97
N PRO A 19 -21.28 -14.76 -5.93
CA PRO A 19 -20.66 -15.64 -6.91
C PRO A 19 -19.40 -15.02 -7.50
N PHE A 20 -18.33 -15.80 -7.59
CA PHE A 20 -16.99 -15.39 -8.02
C PHE A 20 -16.34 -14.28 -7.19
N ASP A 21 -16.87 -13.94 -6.05
CA ASP A 21 -16.33 -12.89 -5.19
C ASP A 21 -15.21 -13.39 -4.28
N THR A 22 -15.39 -14.58 -3.76
CA THR A 22 -14.36 -15.29 -3.00
C THR A 22 -14.13 -16.66 -3.58
N MET A 23 -12.98 -16.89 -4.11
CA MET A 23 -12.58 -18.19 -4.65
C MET A 23 -11.43 -18.79 -3.85
N PRO A 24 -11.28 -20.14 -3.66
CA PRO A 24 -10.20 -20.75 -2.89
C PRO A 24 -8.83 -20.29 -3.36
N PHE A 25 -8.70 -20.00 -4.65
CA PHE A 25 -7.45 -19.56 -5.27
C PHE A 25 -7.32 -18.04 -5.31
N CYS A 26 -8.39 -17.31 -5.07
CA CYS A 26 -8.36 -15.88 -4.90
C CYS A 26 -8.04 -15.62 -3.45
N SER A 27 -6.77 -15.51 -3.13
CA SER A 27 -6.42 -14.79 -1.92
C SER A 27 -6.98 -13.37 -2.02
N ALA A 28 -7.12 -12.68 -0.90
CA ALA A 28 -7.49 -11.26 -0.89
C ALA A 28 -6.51 -10.37 -1.69
N LEU A 29 -5.46 -10.95 -2.23
CA LEU A 29 -4.43 -10.25 -2.99
C LEU A 29 -4.85 -10.08 -4.44
N LYS A 30 -4.78 -8.86 -4.95
CA LYS A 30 -5.15 -8.48 -6.33
C LYS A 30 -4.50 -9.35 -7.41
N HIS A 31 -3.27 -9.79 -7.18
CA HIS A 31 -2.45 -10.52 -8.14
C HIS A 31 -2.67 -12.03 -8.14
N HIS A 32 -3.64 -12.53 -7.38
CA HIS A 32 -3.99 -13.96 -7.35
C HIS A 32 -5.39 -14.24 -7.94
N VAL A 33 -5.87 -13.36 -8.79
CA VAL A 33 -7.15 -13.59 -9.49
C VAL A 33 -6.91 -14.58 -10.62
N PRO A 34 -7.62 -15.74 -10.65
CA PRO A 34 -7.48 -16.70 -11.73
C PRO A 34 -7.91 -16.10 -13.06
N ALA A 35 -7.34 -16.60 -14.17
CA ALA A 35 -7.82 -16.23 -15.48
C ALA A 35 -9.26 -16.73 -15.70
N LEU A 36 -10.01 -16.08 -16.55
CA LEU A 36 -11.40 -16.47 -16.83
C LEU A 36 -11.46 -17.86 -17.47
N SER A 37 -10.48 -18.20 -18.31
CA SER A 37 -10.29 -19.55 -18.86
C SER A 37 -10.18 -20.61 -17.77
N ASP A 38 -9.37 -20.36 -16.71
CA ASP A 38 -9.20 -21.32 -15.64
C ASP A 38 -10.51 -21.58 -14.87
N LEU A 39 -11.36 -20.55 -14.79
CA LEU A 39 -12.69 -20.67 -14.19
C LEU A 39 -13.61 -21.57 -15.02
N PHE A 40 -13.59 -21.43 -16.34
CA PHE A 40 -14.39 -22.25 -17.22
C PHE A 40 -13.94 -23.70 -17.26
N ASP A 41 -12.63 -23.93 -17.19
CA ASP A 41 -12.07 -25.28 -17.15
C ASP A 41 -12.35 -25.98 -15.81
N SER A 42 -12.60 -25.23 -14.74
CA SER A 42 -12.73 -25.76 -13.39
C SER A 42 -14.16 -25.81 -12.86
N LEU A 43 -15.09 -25.06 -13.44
CA LEU A 43 -16.44 -24.83 -12.90
C LEU A 43 -17.52 -24.90 -13.97
N ASP A 44 -18.67 -25.48 -13.62
CA ASP A 44 -19.87 -25.38 -14.43
C ASP A 44 -20.46 -23.97 -14.31
N VAL A 45 -20.49 -23.26 -15.42
CA VAL A 45 -20.91 -21.86 -15.52
C VAL A 45 -22.26 -21.66 -16.20
N ASP A 46 -22.89 -22.73 -16.66
CA ASP A 46 -24.18 -22.68 -17.34
C ASP A 46 -25.26 -22.05 -16.43
N GLY A 47 -25.96 -21.07 -16.99
CA GLY A 47 -26.99 -20.31 -16.26
C GLY A 47 -26.44 -19.30 -15.24
N ARG A 48 -25.11 -19.12 -15.18
CA ARG A 48 -24.40 -18.22 -14.24
C ARG A 48 -23.76 -17.02 -14.94
N GLU A 49 -24.16 -16.67 -16.11
CA GLU A 49 -23.58 -15.59 -16.91
C GLU A 49 -23.65 -14.24 -16.19
N HIS A 50 -24.67 -14.05 -15.37
CA HIS A 50 -24.80 -12.84 -14.52
C HIS A 50 -23.71 -12.73 -13.44
N GLU A 51 -23.19 -13.86 -12.96
CA GLU A 51 -22.10 -13.91 -11.97
C GLU A 51 -20.77 -13.58 -12.66
N ILE A 52 -20.56 -14.12 -13.85
CA ILE A 52 -19.36 -13.87 -14.65
C ILE A 52 -19.29 -12.41 -15.08
N LEU A 53 -20.44 -11.84 -15.49
CA LEU A 53 -20.52 -10.41 -15.77
C LEU A 53 -20.10 -9.58 -14.56
N ALA A 54 -20.61 -9.91 -13.36
CA ALA A 54 -20.25 -9.23 -12.12
C ALA A 54 -18.76 -9.38 -11.81
N TRP A 55 -18.20 -10.57 -12.01
CA TRP A 55 -16.77 -10.82 -11.83
C TRP A 55 -15.91 -10.00 -12.81
N ILE A 56 -16.29 -9.92 -14.09
CA ILE A 56 -15.58 -9.11 -15.10
C ILE A 56 -15.57 -7.63 -14.68
N VAL A 57 -16.73 -7.10 -14.30
CA VAL A 57 -16.85 -5.68 -13.87
C VAL A 57 -16.03 -5.41 -12.62
N LYS A 58 -16.11 -6.29 -11.61
CA LYS A 58 -15.32 -6.19 -10.38
C LYS A 58 -13.83 -6.17 -10.69
N ASN A 59 -13.34 -7.11 -11.49
CA ASN A 59 -11.92 -7.18 -11.81
C ASN A 59 -11.44 -6.00 -12.66
N ASN A 60 -12.26 -5.51 -13.60
CA ASN A 60 -11.92 -4.28 -14.30
C ASN A 60 -11.77 -3.10 -13.34
N THR A 61 -12.60 -3.02 -12.30
CA THR A 61 -12.53 -1.94 -11.32
C THR A 61 -11.38 -2.15 -10.35
N GLU A 62 -11.31 -3.29 -9.67
CA GLU A 62 -10.34 -3.52 -8.59
C GLU A 62 -8.92 -3.82 -9.10
N GLN A 63 -8.78 -4.56 -10.20
CA GLN A 63 -7.47 -4.94 -10.74
C GLN A 63 -6.93 -3.91 -11.74
N LYS A 64 -7.79 -3.42 -12.63
CA LYS A 64 -7.38 -2.50 -13.71
C LYS A 64 -7.62 -1.03 -13.37
N GLY A 65 -8.31 -0.73 -12.26
CA GLY A 65 -8.64 0.63 -11.82
C GLY A 65 -9.65 1.36 -12.73
N VAL A 66 -10.47 0.62 -13.49
CA VAL A 66 -11.48 1.18 -14.40
C VAL A 66 -12.82 1.25 -13.68
N LEU A 67 -13.31 2.44 -13.40
CA LEU A 67 -14.58 2.63 -12.70
C LEU A 67 -15.78 2.29 -13.60
N PHE A 68 -15.76 2.73 -14.86
CA PHE A 68 -16.84 2.54 -15.81
C PHE A 68 -16.40 1.56 -16.92
N THR A 69 -16.86 0.32 -16.85
CA THR A 69 -16.58 -0.69 -17.88
C THR A 69 -17.51 -0.47 -19.07
N PRO A 70 -17.01 -0.27 -20.32
CA PRO A 70 -17.86 -0.20 -21.51
C PRO A 70 -18.62 -1.49 -21.74
N LEU A 71 -19.90 -1.44 -22.08
CA LEU A 71 -20.72 -2.62 -22.38
C LEU A 71 -20.16 -3.43 -23.54
N GLN A 72 -19.71 -2.77 -24.59
CA GLN A 72 -19.10 -3.44 -25.74
C GLN A 72 -17.90 -4.32 -25.31
N LYS A 73 -17.10 -3.87 -24.34
CA LYS A 73 -15.97 -4.64 -23.81
C LYS A 73 -16.42 -5.86 -23.00
N CYS A 74 -17.52 -5.76 -22.27
CA CYS A 74 -18.12 -6.91 -21.59
C CYS A 74 -18.65 -7.93 -22.59
N GLU A 75 -19.34 -7.48 -23.63
CA GLU A 75 -19.88 -8.32 -24.69
C GLU A 75 -18.76 -9.04 -25.47
N GLU A 76 -17.68 -8.34 -25.82
CA GLU A 76 -16.53 -8.93 -26.49
C GLU A 76 -15.87 -10.02 -25.65
N ASN A 77 -15.66 -9.80 -24.37
CA ASN A 77 -15.12 -10.81 -23.48
C ASN A 77 -16.07 -11.99 -23.32
N GLY A 78 -17.37 -11.72 -23.23
CA GLY A 78 -18.39 -12.76 -23.17
C GLY A 78 -18.48 -13.61 -24.47
N LYS A 79 -18.38 -12.98 -25.62
CA LYS A 79 -18.38 -13.70 -26.93
C LYS A 79 -17.21 -14.65 -27.09
N HIS A 80 -16.04 -14.30 -26.58
CA HIS A 80 -14.86 -15.15 -26.73
C HIS A 80 -14.88 -16.38 -25.83
N GLU A 81 -15.57 -16.31 -24.70
CA GLU A 81 -15.45 -17.33 -23.64
C GLU A 81 -16.80 -17.95 -23.21
N LEU A 82 -17.92 -17.27 -23.42
CA LEU A 82 -19.27 -17.72 -23.02
C LEU A 82 -20.32 -17.73 -24.12
N GLY A 83 -20.00 -17.34 -25.35
CA GLY A 83 -21.02 -17.02 -26.32
C GLY A 83 -21.68 -15.65 -26.04
N ASP A 84 -22.73 -15.31 -26.73
CA ASP A 84 -23.35 -13.98 -26.63
C ASP A 84 -23.95 -13.70 -25.22
N PHE A 85 -23.47 -12.70 -24.51
CA PHE A 85 -24.27 -12.04 -23.47
C PHE A 85 -25.46 -11.35 -24.18
N LYS A 86 -26.58 -12.05 -24.29
CA LYS A 86 -27.69 -11.59 -25.12
C LYS A 86 -28.47 -10.42 -24.56
N ASP A 87 -28.40 -10.21 -23.24
CA ASP A 87 -29.16 -9.15 -22.56
C ASP A 87 -28.46 -8.77 -21.23
N VAL A 88 -27.59 -7.80 -21.32
CA VAL A 88 -26.81 -7.35 -20.15
C VAL A 88 -27.72 -6.78 -19.06
N ASP A 89 -28.79 -6.07 -19.41
CA ASP A 89 -29.73 -5.50 -18.44
C ASP A 89 -30.44 -6.60 -17.66
N LEU A 90 -30.85 -7.69 -18.32
CA LEU A 90 -31.45 -8.86 -17.66
C LEU A 90 -30.44 -9.55 -16.73
N LEU A 91 -29.20 -9.70 -17.16
CA LEU A 91 -28.14 -10.29 -16.34
C LEU A 91 -27.86 -9.44 -15.08
N VAL A 92 -27.81 -8.12 -15.22
CA VAL A 92 -27.67 -7.19 -14.10
C VAL A 92 -28.86 -7.29 -13.14
N GLU A 93 -30.09 -7.35 -13.67
CA GLU A 93 -31.28 -7.54 -12.84
C GLU A 93 -31.22 -8.86 -12.08
N LYS A 94 -30.87 -9.96 -12.77
CA LYS A 94 -30.72 -11.30 -12.17
C LYS A 94 -29.65 -11.32 -11.08
N TYR A 95 -28.50 -10.67 -11.30
CA TYR A 95 -27.44 -10.54 -10.31
C TYR A 95 -27.89 -9.72 -9.09
N ASN A 96 -28.45 -8.54 -9.30
CA ASN A 96 -28.88 -7.64 -8.23
C ASN A 96 -29.99 -8.26 -7.35
N LYS A 97 -30.88 -9.04 -7.91
CA LYS A 97 -31.93 -9.78 -7.16
C LYS A 97 -31.36 -10.85 -6.21
N ARG A 98 -30.14 -11.33 -6.46
CA ARG A 98 -29.48 -12.32 -5.59
C ARG A 98 -28.73 -11.70 -4.42
N LEU A 99 -28.52 -10.38 -4.42
CA LEU A 99 -27.86 -9.67 -3.34
C LEU A 99 -28.78 -9.64 -2.11
N TYR A 100 -28.25 -10.06 -0.94
CA TYR A 100 -28.95 -9.90 0.31
C TYR A 100 -29.12 -8.42 0.67
N THR A 101 -30.06 -8.15 1.59
CA THR A 101 -30.40 -6.78 2.00
C THR A 101 -29.36 -6.11 2.91
N ASN A 102 -28.31 -6.85 3.33
CA ASN A 102 -27.26 -6.26 4.15
C ASN A 102 -26.43 -5.26 3.35
N GLU A 103 -25.87 -4.27 4.03
CA GLU A 103 -25.12 -3.18 3.45
C GLU A 103 -23.93 -3.66 2.61
N LYS A 104 -23.19 -4.65 3.10
CA LYS A 104 -22.02 -5.23 2.41
C LYS A 104 -22.37 -5.80 1.03
N GLN A 105 -23.53 -6.42 0.87
CA GLN A 105 -23.94 -6.97 -0.42
C GLN A 105 -24.60 -5.90 -1.29
N GLN A 106 -25.42 -5.03 -0.73
CA GLN A 106 -26.02 -3.92 -1.48
C GLN A 106 -24.97 -2.95 -2.05
N SER A 107 -23.82 -2.80 -1.39
CA SER A 107 -22.71 -2.00 -1.91
C SER A 107 -22.14 -2.55 -3.23
N ARG A 108 -22.41 -3.81 -3.58
CA ARG A 108 -21.91 -4.47 -4.79
C ARG A 108 -22.90 -4.43 -5.97
N LYS A 109 -23.99 -3.70 -5.82
CA LYS A 109 -25.01 -3.55 -6.84
C LYS A 109 -24.43 -3.02 -8.15
N LEU A 110 -24.75 -3.68 -9.24
CA LEU A 110 -24.39 -3.26 -10.59
C LEU A 110 -25.42 -2.29 -11.15
N VAL A 111 -24.94 -1.31 -11.89
CA VAL A 111 -25.77 -0.34 -12.61
C VAL A 111 -25.29 -0.23 -14.05
N VAL A 112 -26.24 -0.23 -14.99
CA VAL A 112 -26.02 0.08 -16.40
C VAL A 112 -26.53 1.49 -16.67
N LYS A 113 -25.68 2.33 -17.25
CA LYS A 113 -26.03 3.71 -17.63
C LYS A 113 -25.13 4.19 -18.77
N ASN A 114 -25.71 4.81 -19.79
CA ASN A 114 -24.97 5.44 -20.89
C ASN A 114 -23.95 4.52 -21.57
N ASN A 115 -24.33 3.29 -21.81
CA ASN A 115 -23.45 2.25 -22.42
C ASN A 115 -22.25 1.83 -21.56
N TYR A 116 -22.33 2.00 -20.24
CA TYR A 116 -21.34 1.54 -19.26
C TYR A 116 -22.01 0.76 -18.14
N ILE A 117 -21.25 -0.20 -17.59
CA ILE A 117 -21.62 -0.96 -16.41
C ILE A 117 -20.59 -0.68 -15.29
N TYR A 118 -21.05 -0.52 -14.05
CA TYR A 118 -20.21 -0.23 -12.91
C TYR A 118 -20.84 -0.68 -11.60
N ILE A 119 -20.01 -0.79 -10.54
CA ILE A 119 -20.47 -1.05 -9.18
C ILE A 119 -20.87 0.30 -8.55
N ASP A 120 -22.12 0.41 -8.13
CA ASP A 120 -22.70 1.70 -7.72
C ASP A 120 -22.00 2.34 -6.52
N SER A 121 -21.63 1.56 -5.50
CA SER A 121 -20.92 2.09 -4.32
C SER A 121 -19.58 2.74 -4.68
N TYR A 122 -18.80 2.12 -5.57
CA TYR A 122 -17.50 2.67 -5.98
C TYR A 122 -17.66 4.01 -6.71
N LYS A 123 -18.69 4.13 -7.54
CA LYS A 123 -19.02 5.40 -8.20
C LYS A 123 -19.47 6.44 -7.18
N GLN A 124 -20.36 6.08 -6.25
CA GLN A 124 -20.85 6.99 -5.21
C GLN A 124 -19.71 7.48 -4.31
N ASP A 125 -18.84 6.58 -3.84
CA ASP A 125 -17.70 6.96 -3.00
C ASP A 125 -16.75 7.92 -3.75
N THR A 126 -16.47 7.63 -5.04
CA THR A 126 -15.64 8.50 -5.88
C THR A 126 -16.25 9.90 -6.02
N VAL A 127 -17.53 9.98 -6.32
CA VAL A 127 -18.24 11.27 -6.49
C VAL A 127 -18.25 12.05 -5.18
N THR A 128 -18.57 11.40 -4.05
CA THR A 128 -18.59 12.04 -2.73
C THR A 128 -17.22 12.61 -2.35
N VAL A 129 -16.14 11.84 -2.53
CA VAL A 129 -14.77 12.32 -2.27
C VAL A 129 -14.44 13.54 -3.13
N ILE A 130 -14.72 13.47 -4.44
CA ILE A 130 -14.42 14.58 -5.36
C ILE A 130 -15.22 15.83 -4.99
N GLN A 131 -16.52 15.70 -4.70
CA GLN A 131 -17.38 16.84 -4.36
C GLN A 131 -16.92 17.52 -3.06
N LYS A 132 -16.60 16.75 -2.01
CA LYS A 132 -16.08 17.29 -0.75
C LYS A 132 -14.75 18.02 -0.92
N ILE A 133 -13.80 17.43 -1.66
CA ILE A 133 -12.51 18.08 -1.92
C ILE A 133 -12.69 19.33 -2.81
N LYS A 134 -13.59 19.27 -3.80
CA LYS A 134 -13.88 20.41 -4.67
C LYS A 134 -14.46 21.59 -3.87
N SER A 135 -15.38 21.36 -2.94
CA SER A 135 -15.95 22.43 -2.10
C SER A 135 -14.89 23.15 -1.26
N LEU A 136 -13.84 22.46 -0.80
CA LEU A 136 -12.70 23.06 -0.10
C LEU A 136 -11.83 23.95 -1.01
N ALA A 137 -11.93 23.79 -2.33
CA ALA A 137 -11.16 24.57 -3.29
C ALA A 137 -11.88 25.83 -3.81
N GLU A 138 -13.06 26.15 -3.30
CA GLU A 138 -13.86 27.30 -3.76
C GLU A 138 -13.40 28.64 -3.17
N SER A 139 -12.69 28.60 -2.04
CA SER A 139 -12.14 29.79 -1.38
C SER A 139 -10.78 29.49 -0.75
N GLY A 140 -9.96 30.53 -0.60
CA GLY A 140 -8.65 30.44 0.04
C GLY A 140 -8.59 31.16 1.39
N VAL A 141 -7.43 31.10 2.01
CA VAL A 141 -7.13 31.77 3.28
C VAL A 141 -6.80 33.24 2.99
N GLU A 142 -7.51 34.14 3.65
CA GLU A 142 -7.30 35.58 3.50
C GLU A 142 -5.85 35.95 3.90
N ASN A 143 -5.21 36.79 3.10
CA ASN A 143 -3.86 37.29 3.29
C ASN A 143 -2.76 36.23 3.41
N TYR A 144 -3.02 34.99 3.00
CA TYR A 144 -2.11 33.84 3.15
C TYR A 144 -0.73 34.12 2.55
N THR A 145 -0.65 34.53 1.30
CA THR A 145 0.63 34.77 0.60
C THR A 145 1.51 35.80 1.31
N ASN A 146 0.92 36.88 1.82
CA ASN A 146 1.68 37.89 2.57
C ASN A 146 2.17 37.34 3.90
N THR A 147 1.37 36.55 4.59
CA THR A 147 1.75 35.92 5.86
C THR A 147 2.91 34.94 5.67
N VAL A 148 2.89 34.11 4.61
CA VAL A 148 4.01 33.20 4.30
C VAL A 148 5.27 33.99 3.92
N ASN A 149 5.15 35.02 3.07
CA ASN A 149 6.30 35.83 2.68
C ASN A 149 6.92 36.56 3.88
N HIS A 150 6.11 37.08 4.80
CA HIS A 150 6.59 37.70 6.04
C HIS A 150 7.33 36.66 6.90
N TRP A 151 6.75 35.47 7.09
CA TRP A 151 7.40 34.39 7.83
C TRP A 151 8.76 34.01 7.22
N LEU A 152 8.82 33.87 5.88
CA LEU A 152 10.08 33.55 5.18
C LEU A 152 11.17 34.63 5.34
N GLN A 153 10.80 35.87 5.59
CA GLN A 153 11.74 36.98 5.85
C GLN A 153 12.20 37.05 7.30
N THR A 154 11.43 36.51 8.22
CA THR A 154 11.66 36.64 9.67
C THR A 154 12.16 35.36 10.33
N THR A 155 12.07 34.22 9.65
CA THR A 155 12.52 32.93 10.17
C THR A 155 13.97 32.63 9.79
N ASP A 156 14.71 31.96 10.68
CA ASP A 156 16.00 31.35 10.36
C ASP A 156 15.85 30.01 9.61
N TYR A 157 14.61 29.51 9.47
CA TYR A 157 14.32 28.26 8.79
C TYR A 157 14.42 28.39 7.28
N GLN A 158 15.21 27.51 6.65
CA GLN A 158 15.44 27.54 5.21
C GLN A 158 14.65 26.45 4.49
N ILE A 159 14.04 26.81 3.37
CA ILE A 159 13.41 25.87 2.45
C ILE A 159 14.44 25.43 1.42
N ASP A 160 14.54 24.13 1.21
CA ASP A 160 15.59 23.45 0.44
C ASP A 160 15.48 23.64 -1.10
N SER A 161 14.36 24.16 -1.61
CA SER A 161 14.21 24.44 -3.05
C SER A 161 13.17 25.52 -3.35
N ASP A 162 13.36 26.22 -4.49
CA ASP A 162 12.43 27.24 -4.97
C ASP A 162 11.07 26.67 -5.37
N GLU A 163 11.02 25.43 -5.86
CA GLU A 163 9.80 24.70 -6.19
C GLU A 163 8.92 24.53 -4.94
N LYS A 164 9.48 24.07 -3.82
CA LYS A 164 8.78 23.90 -2.55
C LYS A 164 8.43 25.23 -1.90
N LYS A 165 9.32 26.23 -2.02
CA LYS A 165 9.05 27.58 -1.55
C LYS A 165 7.86 28.20 -2.28
N THR A 166 7.81 28.08 -3.59
CA THR A 166 6.69 28.56 -4.42
C THR A 166 5.39 27.85 -4.07
N ALA A 167 5.44 26.53 -3.87
CA ALA A 167 4.28 25.74 -3.44
C ALA A 167 3.76 26.25 -2.08
N LEU A 168 4.64 26.42 -1.08
CA LEU A 168 4.24 26.90 0.25
C LEU A 168 3.61 28.31 0.20
N ILE A 169 4.17 29.23 -0.59
CA ILE A 169 3.67 30.61 -0.72
C ILE A 169 2.23 30.66 -1.28
N ASN A 170 1.88 29.71 -2.16
CA ASN A 170 0.63 29.81 -2.92
C ASN A 170 -0.44 28.80 -2.53
N MET A 171 -0.09 27.74 -1.76
CA MET A 171 -0.95 26.54 -1.63
C MET A 171 -2.34 26.81 -1.04
N PHE A 172 -2.49 27.80 -0.19
CA PHE A 172 -3.77 28.16 0.41
C PHE A 172 -4.26 29.57 0.06
N ALA A 173 -3.62 30.22 -0.90
CA ALA A 173 -4.03 31.56 -1.32
C ALA A 173 -5.44 31.61 -1.94
N ASN A 174 -5.82 30.55 -2.66
CA ASN A 174 -7.10 30.47 -3.38
C ASN A 174 -7.88 29.18 -3.10
N SER A 175 -7.48 28.39 -2.13
CA SER A 175 -8.05 27.06 -1.85
C SER A 175 -7.77 26.69 -0.40
N HIS A 176 -8.69 25.97 0.26
CA HIS A 176 -8.43 25.30 1.54
C HIS A 176 -7.88 23.89 1.38
N VAL A 177 -7.63 23.44 0.14
CA VAL A 177 -6.98 22.16 -0.15
C VAL A 177 -5.76 22.36 -1.04
N ALA A 178 -4.66 21.66 -0.72
CA ALA A 178 -3.47 21.58 -1.54
C ALA A 178 -3.22 20.12 -1.95
N LEU A 179 -3.19 19.86 -3.28
CA LEU A 179 -2.80 18.59 -3.87
C LEU A 179 -1.34 18.64 -4.28
N ILE A 180 -0.53 17.76 -3.71
CA ILE A 180 0.91 17.68 -3.96
C ILE A 180 1.24 16.35 -4.61
N TYR A 181 1.56 16.40 -5.89
CA TYR A 181 2.04 15.25 -6.65
C TYR A 181 3.57 15.29 -6.76
N GLY A 182 4.18 14.13 -6.88
CA GLY A 182 5.60 14.05 -7.16
C GLY A 182 6.06 12.62 -7.29
N SER A 183 7.07 12.40 -8.12
CA SER A 183 7.70 11.09 -8.25
C SER A 183 8.40 10.67 -6.94
N ALA A 184 8.86 9.42 -6.91
CA ALA A 184 9.66 8.93 -5.81
C ALA A 184 10.90 9.82 -5.61
N GLY A 185 11.17 10.23 -4.38
CA GLY A 185 12.37 11.00 -4.04
C GLY A 185 12.33 12.51 -4.35
N THR A 186 11.21 13.09 -4.77
CA THR A 186 11.10 14.55 -5.02
C THR A 186 10.96 15.40 -3.76
N GLY A 187 11.06 14.80 -2.57
CA GLY A 187 11.00 15.55 -1.32
C GLY A 187 9.60 15.93 -0.87
N LYS A 188 8.58 15.13 -1.20
CA LYS A 188 7.20 15.33 -0.72
C LYS A 188 7.12 15.44 0.81
N SER A 189 7.75 14.51 1.54
CA SER A 189 7.79 14.56 3.00
C SER A 189 8.58 15.76 3.53
N THR A 190 9.57 16.26 2.78
CA THR A 190 10.29 17.49 3.11
C THR A 190 9.37 18.71 2.98
N LEU A 191 8.53 18.77 1.93
CA LEU A 191 7.53 19.82 1.82
C LEU A 191 6.50 19.75 2.95
N ILE A 192 6.05 18.56 3.37
CA ILE A 192 5.22 18.39 4.57
C ILE A 192 5.92 18.99 5.81
N ASN A 193 7.23 18.76 5.94
CA ASN A 193 8.02 19.35 7.05
C ASN A 193 8.05 20.88 6.97
N HIS A 194 8.22 21.47 5.78
CA HIS A 194 8.16 22.93 5.62
C HIS A 194 6.77 23.49 5.99
N ILE A 195 5.69 22.82 5.58
CA ILE A 195 4.33 23.14 5.99
C ILE A 195 4.19 23.09 7.52
N SER A 196 4.72 22.03 8.14
CA SER A 196 4.67 21.86 9.59
C SER A 196 5.38 22.99 10.34
N HIS A 197 6.54 23.44 9.85
CA HIS A 197 7.29 24.56 10.44
C HIS A 197 6.53 25.89 10.31
N PHE A 198 5.98 26.19 9.13
CA PHE A 198 5.18 27.39 8.94
C PHE A 198 3.95 27.43 9.86
N PHE A 199 3.25 26.30 9.97
CA PHE A 199 2.07 26.14 10.82
C PHE A 199 2.41 25.60 12.23
N ASN A 200 3.53 25.98 12.82
CA ASN A 200 4.02 25.39 14.08
C ASN A 200 3.00 25.50 15.23
N ASN A 201 2.22 26.59 15.30
CA ASN A 201 1.27 26.85 16.38
C ASN A 201 -0.15 26.30 16.10
N TYR A 202 -0.32 25.53 15.05
CA TYR A 202 -1.61 24.96 14.65
C TYR A 202 -1.71 23.48 15.02
N SER A 203 -2.91 23.02 15.38
CA SER A 203 -3.18 21.61 15.59
C SER A 203 -3.14 20.84 14.26
N LYS A 204 -2.43 19.72 14.23
CA LYS A 204 -2.19 18.96 12.99
C LYS A 204 -2.45 17.49 13.16
N LEU A 205 -3.19 16.91 12.20
CA LEU A 205 -3.37 15.47 12.06
C LEU A 205 -2.60 14.96 10.83
N TYR A 206 -1.64 14.07 11.05
CA TYR A 206 -0.88 13.42 10.00
C TYR A 206 -1.36 11.99 9.81
N LEU A 207 -1.81 11.68 8.61
CA LEU A 207 -2.32 10.37 8.26
C LEU A 207 -1.55 9.76 7.09
N ALA A 208 -1.43 8.43 7.12
CA ALA A 208 -1.02 7.63 5.98
C ALA A 208 -1.73 6.28 6.01
N HIS A 209 -1.64 5.51 4.92
CA HIS A 209 -2.31 4.21 4.86
C HIS A 209 -1.65 3.16 5.76
N THR A 210 -0.31 3.17 5.87
CA THR A 210 0.46 2.14 6.58
C THR A 210 1.25 2.69 7.76
N ASN A 211 1.50 1.85 8.78
CA ASN A 211 2.34 2.22 9.92
C ASN A 211 3.77 2.65 9.52
N PRO A 212 4.47 1.98 8.56
CA PRO A 212 5.76 2.47 8.09
C PRO A 212 5.72 3.89 7.52
N ALA A 213 4.67 4.22 6.74
CA ALA A 213 4.50 5.56 6.18
C ALA A 213 4.27 6.61 7.28
N VAL A 214 3.41 6.30 8.27
CA VAL A 214 3.19 7.17 9.45
C VAL A 214 4.48 7.40 10.22
N ASN A 215 5.27 6.34 10.46
CA ASN A 215 6.54 6.48 11.17
C ASN A 215 7.59 7.26 10.36
N ASN A 216 7.63 7.09 9.04
CA ASN A 216 8.48 7.91 8.17
C ASN A 216 8.11 9.39 8.26
N LEU A 217 6.82 9.72 8.25
CA LEU A 217 6.35 11.08 8.49
C LEU A 217 6.80 11.59 9.85
N LYS A 218 6.57 10.83 10.93
CA LYS A 218 6.94 11.22 12.29
C LYS A 218 8.45 11.46 12.47
N ARG A 219 9.30 10.74 11.73
CA ARG A 219 10.76 10.94 11.73
C ARG A 219 11.20 12.18 10.96
N LYS A 220 10.51 12.51 9.88
CA LYS A 220 10.91 13.56 8.93
C LYS A 220 10.28 14.92 9.23
N VAL A 221 9.22 14.94 9.99
CA VAL A 221 8.45 16.16 10.29
C VAL A 221 8.74 16.62 11.70
N ALA A 222 9.16 17.87 11.85
CA ALA A 222 9.27 18.51 13.16
C ALA A 222 7.84 18.66 13.74
N ALA A 223 7.54 17.83 14.72
CA ALA A 223 6.24 17.84 15.37
C ALA A 223 6.19 18.94 16.43
N SER A 224 5.17 19.80 16.35
CA SER A 224 4.77 20.69 17.44
C SER A 224 4.02 19.92 18.54
N MET A 225 3.77 20.54 19.68
CA MET A 225 3.14 19.87 20.84
C MET A 225 1.72 19.38 20.55
N ASP A 226 1.00 19.95 19.57
CA ASP A 226 -0.38 19.56 19.21
C ASP A 226 -0.44 18.86 17.83
N CYS A 227 0.23 17.70 17.75
CA CYS A 227 0.26 16.88 16.54
C CYS A 227 -0.10 15.43 16.86
N GLU A 228 -1.00 14.87 16.04
CA GLU A 228 -1.31 13.44 16.05
C GLU A 228 -0.82 12.76 14.76
N PHE A 229 -0.33 11.51 14.91
CA PHE A 229 0.12 10.66 13.81
C PHE A 229 -0.55 9.30 13.91
N MET A 230 -1.26 8.87 12.88
CA MET A 230 -1.89 7.54 12.86
C MET A 230 -2.19 7.06 11.44
N THR A 231 -2.57 5.79 11.31
CA THR A 231 -3.09 5.30 10.03
C THR A 231 -4.54 5.75 9.82
N ILE A 232 -4.95 5.88 8.55
CA ILE A 232 -6.32 6.24 8.19
C ILE A 232 -7.33 5.25 8.78
N THR A 233 -7.04 3.95 8.68
CA THR A 233 -7.91 2.91 9.25
C THR A 233 -8.06 3.07 10.76
N LYS A 234 -6.97 3.38 11.47
CA LYS A 234 -7.03 3.64 12.92
C LYS A 234 -7.87 4.87 13.23
N PHE A 235 -7.72 5.94 12.45
CA PHE A 235 -8.52 7.16 12.59
C PHE A 235 -10.01 6.85 12.40
N ASN A 236 -10.37 6.24 11.27
CA ASN A 236 -11.75 5.91 10.95
C ASN A 236 -12.39 5.04 12.06
N ASN A 237 -11.68 4.01 12.54
CA ASN A 237 -12.17 3.15 13.62
C ASN A 237 -12.31 3.88 14.96
N LYS A 238 -11.38 4.78 15.30
CA LYS A 238 -11.39 5.53 16.56
C LYS A 238 -12.55 6.51 16.64
N TYR A 239 -12.91 7.14 15.53
CA TYR A 239 -13.92 8.20 15.50
C TYR A 239 -15.26 7.74 14.93
N ALA A 240 -15.41 6.48 14.51
CA ALA A 240 -16.69 5.90 14.14
C ALA A 240 -17.66 5.94 15.32
N GLY A 241 -18.66 6.83 15.26
CA GLY A 241 -19.66 7.01 16.34
C GLY A 241 -19.20 7.81 17.56
N ASN A 242 -18.01 8.41 17.55
CA ASN A 242 -17.46 9.20 18.66
C ASN A 242 -17.48 10.71 18.38
N ILE A 243 -17.22 11.51 19.44
CA ILE A 243 -17.06 12.95 19.33
C ILE A 243 -15.84 13.26 18.46
N LYS A 244 -16.05 14.05 17.42
CA LYS A 244 -14.98 14.51 16.51
C LYS A 244 -14.02 15.44 17.25
N ARG A 245 -12.73 15.33 16.96
CA ARG A 245 -11.73 16.33 17.34
C ARG A 245 -11.50 17.28 16.16
N ASP A 246 -11.44 18.54 16.46
CA ASP A 246 -11.18 19.61 15.51
C ASP A 246 -9.66 19.77 15.29
N TYR A 247 -9.24 19.85 14.04
CA TYR A 247 -7.85 20.09 13.65
C TYR A 247 -7.77 21.32 12.75
N ASP A 248 -6.71 22.10 12.90
CA ASP A 248 -6.48 23.19 11.95
C ASP A 248 -6.06 22.64 10.59
N ILE A 249 -5.21 21.60 10.59
CA ILE A 249 -4.68 21.03 9.34
C ILE A 249 -4.74 19.49 9.37
N LEU A 250 -5.35 18.94 8.32
CA LEU A 250 -5.30 17.52 8.00
C LEU A 250 -4.29 17.28 6.87
N ILE A 251 -3.31 16.42 7.11
CA ILE A 251 -2.27 16.06 6.15
C ILE A 251 -2.35 14.56 5.89
N VAL A 252 -2.56 14.17 4.64
CA VAL A 252 -2.62 12.76 4.21
C VAL A 252 -1.48 12.50 3.24
N ASP A 253 -0.55 11.62 3.62
CA ASP A 253 0.56 11.18 2.77
C ASP A 253 0.26 9.82 2.14
N GLU A 254 0.97 9.50 1.05
CA GLU A 254 0.76 8.30 0.23
C GLU A 254 -0.69 8.13 -0.24
N CYS A 255 -1.36 9.21 -0.64
CA CYS A 255 -2.78 9.23 -1.04
C CYS A 255 -3.14 8.21 -2.13
N SER A 256 -2.21 7.85 -3.00
CA SER A 256 -2.40 6.82 -4.03
C SER A 256 -2.73 5.43 -3.47
N THR A 257 -2.36 5.18 -2.21
CA THR A 257 -2.60 3.89 -1.53
C THR A 257 -3.90 3.85 -0.75
N VAL A 258 -4.64 4.96 -0.71
CA VAL A 258 -5.88 5.12 0.05
C VAL A 258 -7.08 4.80 -0.83
N SER A 259 -7.91 3.84 -0.41
CA SER A 259 -9.13 3.49 -1.13
C SER A 259 -10.16 4.63 -1.13
N ASN A 260 -11.06 4.64 -2.13
CA ASN A 260 -12.15 5.61 -2.21
C ASN A 260 -13.02 5.57 -0.95
N LYS A 261 -13.31 4.37 -0.45
CA LYS A 261 -14.10 4.16 0.77
C LYS A 261 -13.41 4.78 2.00
N ASN A 262 -12.13 4.44 2.23
CA ASN A 262 -11.39 4.95 3.38
C ASN A 262 -11.26 6.49 3.34
N MET A 263 -11.07 7.07 2.16
CA MET A 263 -10.99 8.52 2.01
C MET A 263 -12.34 9.19 2.24
N LYS A 264 -13.45 8.60 1.76
CA LYS A 264 -14.79 9.09 2.04
C LYS A 264 -15.08 9.11 3.54
N GLU A 265 -14.85 7.98 4.22
CA GLU A 265 -15.03 7.85 5.68
C GLU A 265 -14.19 8.89 6.43
N LEU A 266 -12.91 9.05 6.07
CA LEU A 266 -12.04 10.07 6.64
C LEU A 266 -12.64 11.47 6.52
N LEU A 267 -13.07 11.87 5.32
CA LEU A 267 -13.65 13.18 5.06
C LEU A 267 -15.02 13.38 5.75
N GLU A 268 -15.71 12.32 6.12
CA GLU A 268 -16.96 12.36 6.88
C GLU A 268 -16.73 12.46 8.40
N LEU A 269 -15.65 11.88 8.88
CA LEU A 269 -15.33 11.80 10.31
C LEU A 269 -14.42 12.92 10.80
N ALA A 270 -13.55 13.46 9.95
CA ALA A 270 -12.60 14.50 10.35
C ALA A 270 -13.21 15.90 10.23
N ASP A 271 -12.98 16.73 11.25
CA ASP A 271 -13.20 18.18 11.19
C ASP A 271 -11.83 18.88 11.07
N PHE A 272 -11.67 19.72 10.07
CA PHE A 272 -10.41 20.43 9.77
C PHE A 272 -10.67 21.70 8.96
N LYS A 273 -9.72 22.65 9.04
CA LYS A 273 -9.78 23.91 8.27
C LYS A 273 -9.03 23.83 6.94
N LEU A 274 -7.87 23.19 6.95
CA LEU A 274 -7.00 23.04 5.78
C LEU A 274 -6.70 21.57 5.50
N LEU A 275 -6.61 21.22 4.22
CA LEU A 275 -6.33 19.85 3.76
C LEU A 275 -5.09 19.82 2.87
N VAL A 276 -4.14 18.97 3.20
CA VAL A 276 -2.96 18.67 2.38
C VAL A 276 -2.98 17.21 1.96
N LEU A 277 -3.04 16.96 0.66
CA LEU A 277 -3.06 15.63 0.07
C LEU A 277 -1.79 15.40 -0.73
N VAL A 278 -1.03 14.37 -0.38
CA VAL A 278 0.30 14.12 -0.95
C VAL A 278 0.39 12.69 -1.49
N GLY A 279 0.96 12.51 -2.69
CA GLY A 279 1.10 11.18 -3.26
C GLY A 279 1.82 11.12 -4.61
N ASP A 280 1.90 9.92 -5.14
CA ASP A 280 2.46 9.61 -6.46
C ASP A 280 1.49 8.67 -7.20
N THR A 281 0.81 9.17 -8.22
CA THR A 281 -0.22 8.43 -8.97
C THR A 281 0.33 7.29 -9.83
N TYR A 282 1.65 7.14 -9.92
CA TYR A 282 2.30 6.07 -10.67
C TYR A 282 2.75 4.89 -9.81
N GLN A 283 2.74 5.04 -8.49
CA GLN A 283 3.03 3.94 -7.55
C GLN A 283 1.85 2.97 -7.43
N ILE A 284 2.08 1.84 -6.75
CA ILE A 284 1.03 0.85 -6.44
C ILE A 284 -0.15 1.56 -5.77
N GLU A 285 -1.33 1.25 -6.27
CA GLU A 285 -2.58 1.80 -5.74
C GLU A 285 -3.07 1.03 -4.51
N ALA A 286 -4.16 1.53 -3.94
CA ALA A 286 -4.85 0.87 -2.84
C ALA A 286 -5.22 -0.59 -3.17
N ILE A 287 -5.21 -1.45 -2.17
CA ILE A 287 -5.65 -2.86 -2.29
C ILE A 287 -7.13 -2.90 -2.69
N GLU A 288 -7.97 -2.11 -2.02
CA GLU A 288 -9.33 -1.84 -2.47
C GLU A 288 -9.32 -0.77 -3.57
N PHE A 289 -10.44 -0.60 -4.27
CA PHE A 289 -10.53 0.40 -5.34
C PHE A 289 -10.20 1.82 -4.85
N GLY A 290 -9.23 2.48 -5.50
CA GLY A 290 -8.69 3.76 -5.06
C GLY A 290 -8.20 4.65 -6.21
N ASN A 291 -9.08 5.17 -7.06
CA ASN A 291 -8.70 6.05 -8.17
C ASN A 291 -8.97 7.55 -7.88
N TRP A 292 -9.55 7.88 -6.73
CA TRP A 292 -9.97 9.24 -6.38
C TRP A 292 -8.84 10.27 -6.45
N PHE A 293 -7.61 9.90 -6.00
CA PHE A 293 -6.48 10.83 -5.94
C PHE A 293 -6.01 11.27 -7.33
N ASP A 294 -5.98 10.35 -8.31
CA ASP A 294 -5.71 10.72 -9.71
C ASP A 294 -6.90 11.46 -10.34
N ALA A 295 -8.13 11.06 -10.03
CA ALA A 295 -9.32 11.68 -10.59
C ALA A 295 -9.48 13.14 -10.13
N VAL A 296 -9.34 13.43 -8.83
CA VAL A 296 -9.63 14.74 -8.22
C VAL A 296 -8.80 15.89 -8.83
N ARG A 297 -7.60 15.60 -9.31
CA ARG A 297 -6.74 16.57 -10.04
C ARG A 297 -7.48 17.28 -11.16
N SER A 298 -8.41 16.59 -11.83
CA SER A 298 -9.15 17.13 -12.97
C SER A 298 -10.35 18.02 -12.60
N PHE A 299 -10.67 18.10 -11.31
CA PHE A 299 -11.81 18.83 -10.78
C PHE A 299 -11.41 20.07 -9.96
N LEU A 300 -10.14 20.22 -9.66
CA LEU A 300 -9.61 21.32 -8.88
C LEU A 300 -8.98 22.40 -9.76
N PRO A 301 -8.97 23.68 -9.29
CA PRO A 301 -8.24 24.73 -9.97
C PRO A 301 -6.73 24.43 -9.95
N LYS A 302 -6.02 24.87 -10.99
CA LYS A 302 -4.57 24.67 -11.11
C LYS A 302 -3.80 25.27 -9.92
N THR A 303 -4.36 26.27 -9.27
CA THR A 303 -3.79 26.93 -8.09
C THR A 303 -3.80 26.07 -6.82
N ALA A 304 -4.56 24.99 -6.81
CA ALA A 304 -4.60 24.02 -5.70
C ALA A 304 -3.75 22.76 -5.98
N VAL A 305 -3.09 22.67 -7.15
CA VAL A 305 -2.38 21.47 -7.59
C VAL A 305 -0.92 21.78 -7.82
N TYR A 306 -0.05 21.08 -7.12
CA TYR A 306 1.42 21.23 -7.16
C TYR A 306 2.08 19.93 -7.58
N GLU A 307 3.03 19.98 -8.49
CA GLU A 307 3.80 18.82 -8.90
C GLU A 307 5.28 19.06 -8.62
N LEU A 308 5.86 18.26 -7.72
CA LEU A 308 7.30 18.28 -7.43
C LEU A 308 8.02 17.43 -8.47
N THR A 309 8.94 18.04 -9.20
CA THR A 309 9.59 17.42 -10.35
C THR A 309 11.06 17.05 -10.11
N THR A 310 11.73 17.71 -9.16
CA THR A 310 13.16 17.52 -8.90
C THR A 310 13.38 16.36 -7.89
N PRO A 311 13.98 15.23 -8.29
CA PRO A 311 14.26 14.12 -7.39
C PRO A 311 15.57 14.31 -6.62
N TYR A 312 15.56 13.96 -5.32
CA TYR A 312 16.72 14.06 -4.40
C TYR A 312 17.12 12.71 -3.79
N ARG A 313 16.41 11.62 -4.08
CA ARG A 313 16.59 10.31 -3.42
C ARG A 313 17.89 9.62 -3.81
N SER A 314 18.35 9.80 -5.04
CA SER A 314 19.54 9.14 -5.59
C SER A 314 20.49 10.14 -6.16
N GLU A 315 21.80 9.90 -5.99
CA GLU A 315 22.86 10.63 -6.68
C GLU A 315 23.15 10.02 -8.05
N SER A 316 22.64 8.81 -8.32
CA SER A 316 22.81 8.15 -9.63
C SER A 316 21.89 8.76 -10.67
N ARG A 317 22.47 9.54 -11.58
CA ARG A 317 21.75 10.13 -12.72
C ARG A 317 21.06 9.05 -13.57
N GLN A 318 21.71 7.93 -13.79
CA GLN A 318 21.14 6.82 -14.57
C GLN A 318 19.88 6.23 -13.92
N LEU A 319 19.86 6.07 -12.58
CA LEU A 319 18.66 5.63 -11.86
C LEU A 319 17.52 6.65 -11.98
N LEU A 320 17.82 7.94 -11.82
CA LEU A 320 16.82 9.00 -11.93
C LEU A 320 16.22 9.08 -13.34
N GLU A 321 17.05 8.96 -14.37
CA GLU A 321 16.61 8.90 -15.77
C GLU A 321 15.73 7.66 -16.01
N LEU A 322 16.14 6.47 -15.53
CA LEU A 322 15.33 5.26 -15.64
C LEU A 322 13.96 5.42 -14.96
N TRP A 323 13.91 5.96 -13.74
CA TRP A 323 12.63 6.16 -13.05
C TRP A 323 11.70 7.09 -13.82
N ASN A 324 12.22 8.19 -14.37
CA ASN A 324 11.43 9.13 -15.17
C ASN A 324 10.91 8.49 -16.46
N ASN A 325 11.76 7.73 -17.15
CA ASN A 325 11.39 7.07 -18.40
C ASN A 325 10.37 5.96 -18.17
N VAL A 326 10.53 5.15 -17.11
CA VAL A 326 9.53 4.15 -16.73
C VAL A 326 8.23 4.82 -16.28
N ARG A 327 8.30 5.90 -15.49
CA ARG A 327 7.12 6.65 -15.05
C ARG A 327 6.24 7.08 -16.23
N LYS A 328 6.84 7.57 -17.30
CA LYS A 328 6.15 8.05 -18.49
C LYS A 328 5.95 6.97 -19.57
N MET A 329 6.64 5.84 -19.43
CA MET A 329 6.77 4.81 -20.47
C MET A 329 7.27 5.40 -21.79
N GLU A 330 8.40 6.11 -21.72
CA GLU A 330 9.11 6.60 -22.91
C GLU A 330 9.62 5.41 -23.74
N ASP A 331 9.72 5.58 -25.04
CA ASP A 331 10.10 4.50 -25.98
C ASP A 331 11.50 3.92 -25.72
N ASP A 332 12.38 4.67 -25.05
CA ASP A 332 13.78 4.30 -24.77
C ASP A 332 13.99 3.55 -23.43
N VAL A 333 12.94 3.11 -22.75
CA VAL A 333 13.05 2.37 -21.46
C VAL A 333 13.96 1.14 -21.60
N TYR A 334 13.82 0.38 -22.69
CA TYR A 334 14.65 -0.79 -22.95
C TYR A 334 16.14 -0.41 -23.09
N ASP A 335 16.43 0.61 -23.87
CA ASP A 335 17.82 1.07 -24.09
C ASP A 335 18.45 1.59 -22.78
N ARG A 336 17.67 2.25 -21.95
CA ARG A 336 18.11 2.72 -20.62
C ARG A 336 18.42 1.58 -19.65
N LEU A 337 17.62 0.52 -19.67
CA LEU A 337 17.87 -0.67 -18.86
C LEU A 337 19.19 -1.34 -19.27
N GLN A 338 19.48 -1.41 -20.56
CA GLN A 338 20.72 -2.00 -21.07
C GLN A 338 21.93 -1.08 -20.83
N ALA A 339 21.83 0.21 -21.15
CA ALA A 339 22.92 1.17 -20.99
C ALA A 339 23.32 1.39 -19.51
N GLY A 340 22.37 1.29 -18.59
CA GLY A 340 22.61 1.37 -17.15
C GLY A 340 23.03 0.04 -16.51
N GLU A 341 23.15 -1.04 -17.31
CA GLU A 341 23.39 -2.40 -16.83
C GLU A 341 22.40 -2.84 -15.73
N PHE A 342 21.16 -2.36 -15.81
CA PHE A 342 20.13 -2.72 -14.82
C PHE A 342 19.53 -4.08 -15.07
N SER A 343 19.52 -4.58 -16.31
CA SER A 343 19.05 -5.91 -16.68
C SER A 343 20.13 -6.96 -16.41
N ALA A 344 19.73 -8.11 -15.87
CA ALA A 344 20.60 -9.25 -15.58
C ALA A 344 19.87 -10.58 -15.83
N THR A 345 20.63 -11.61 -16.15
CA THR A 345 20.09 -12.97 -16.28
C THR A 345 19.82 -13.59 -14.91
N LEU A 346 18.87 -14.54 -14.89
CA LEU A 346 18.57 -15.33 -13.67
C LEU A 346 19.73 -16.31 -13.40
N ASP A 347 20.66 -15.92 -12.53
CA ASP A 347 21.82 -16.71 -12.14
C ASP A 347 22.16 -16.55 -10.64
N THR A 348 23.25 -17.18 -10.22
CA THR A 348 23.67 -17.18 -8.80
C THR A 348 24.10 -15.81 -8.27
N SER A 349 24.32 -14.80 -9.13
CA SER A 349 24.65 -13.44 -8.70
C SER A 349 23.52 -12.76 -7.91
N ILE A 350 22.29 -13.29 -8.01
CA ILE A 350 21.16 -12.90 -7.16
C ILE A 350 21.54 -12.96 -5.68
N PHE A 351 22.31 -13.97 -5.28
CA PHE A 351 22.69 -14.24 -3.89
C PHE A 351 23.94 -13.49 -3.42
N ASN A 352 24.65 -12.81 -4.30
CA ASN A 352 25.82 -12.01 -3.96
C ASN A 352 25.38 -10.70 -3.32
N LYS A 353 25.73 -10.48 -2.05
CA LYS A 353 25.41 -9.24 -1.34
C LYS A 353 26.24 -8.08 -1.91
N ALA A 354 25.57 -6.99 -2.33
CA ALA A 354 26.21 -5.81 -2.89
C ALA A 354 26.34 -4.66 -1.91
N GLU A 355 25.40 -4.54 -0.97
CA GLU A 355 25.34 -3.49 0.07
C GLU A 355 24.81 -4.07 1.37
N GLU A 356 25.13 -3.41 2.51
CA GLU A 356 24.57 -3.82 3.81
C GLU A 356 23.04 -3.68 3.86
N ASN A 357 22.51 -2.57 3.34
CA ASN A 357 21.08 -2.32 3.22
C ASN A 357 20.57 -2.74 1.83
N GLU A 358 20.54 -4.05 1.59
CA GLU A 358 20.08 -4.66 0.34
C GLU A 358 18.79 -5.45 0.54
N ILE A 359 17.95 -5.50 -0.50
CA ILE A 359 16.72 -6.27 -0.54
C ILE A 359 16.54 -6.96 -1.90
N ILE A 360 15.97 -8.16 -1.89
CA ILE A 360 15.49 -8.85 -3.07
C ILE A 360 13.96 -8.73 -3.11
N LEU A 361 13.40 -8.27 -4.22
CA LEU A 361 11.98 -8.06 -4.43
C LEU A 361 11.42 -9.11 -5.38
N CYS A 362 10.36 -9.81 -4.96
CA CYS A 362 9.63 -10.79 -5.76
C CYS A 362 8.13 -10.53 -5.65
N LEU A 363 7.30 -11.20 -6.45
CA LEU A 363 5.84 -11.17 -6.31
C LEU A 363 5.27 -12.43 -5.65
N ASN A 364 5.86 -13.59 -5.87
CA ASN A 364 5.38 -14.87 -5.38
C ASN A 364 6.15 -15.35 -4.14
N TYR A 365 5.49 -16.13 -3.31
CA TYR A 365 6.09 -16.77 -2.13
C TYR A 365 6.68 -18.15 -2.45
N GLY A 366 6.05 -18.90 -3.34
CA GLY A 366 6.47 -20.24 -3.78
C GLY A 366 7.31 -20.21 -5.06
N GLY A 367 7.73 -21.40 -5.51
CA GLY A 367 8.56 -21.55 -6.71
C GLY A 367 10.06 -21.39 -6.46
N LEU A 368 10.87 -21.67 -7.49
CA LEU A 368 12.34 -21.66 -7.39
C LEU A 368 12.88 -20.28 -7.00
N TYR A 369 12.32 -19.23 -7.58
CA TYR A 369 12.67 -17.84 -7.32
C TYR A 369 11.66 -17.11 -6.43
N GLY A 370 10.83 -17.86 -5.68
CA GLY A 370 9.90 -17.30 -4.72
C GLY A 370 10.58 -16.84 -3.43
N ILE A 371 9.92 -15.95 -2.71
CA ILE A 371 10.42 -15.31 -1.47
C ILE A 371 10.94 -16.36 -0.46
N ASN A 372 10.18 -17.45 -0.24
CA ASN A 372 10.55 -18.48 0.73
C ASN A 372 11.87 -19.16 0.37
N ASN A 373 12.02 -19.55 -0.89
CA ASN A 373 13.22 -20.22 -1.38
C ASN A 373 14.45 -19.30 -1.34
N ILE A 374 14.30 -18.07 -1.80
CA ILE A 374 15.39 -17.09 -1.79
C ILE A 374 15.83 -16.80 -0.36
N ASN A 375 14.91 -16.60 0.57
CA ASN A 375 15.25 -16.42 1.98
C ASN A 375 16.01 -17.65 2.53
N HIS A 376 15.57 -18.85 2.17
CA HIS A 376 16.26 -20.07 2.57
C HIS A 376 17.70 -20.15 2.03
N PHE A 377 17.92 -19.84 0.75
CA PHE A 377 19.26 -19.82 0.15
C PHE A 377 20.14 -18.74 0.77
N MET A 378 19.62 -17.54 0.98
CA MET A 378 20.38 -16.46 1.61
C MET A 378 20.79 -16.81 3.04
N GLN A 379 19.92 -17.48 3.80
CA GLN A 379 20.25 -17.99 5.13
C GLN A 379 21.38 -19.03 5.13
N GLN A 380 21.58 -19.80 4.05
CA GLN A 380 22.68 -20.76 3.97
C GLN A 380 24.06 -20.09 4.08
N ASN A 381 24.18 -18.85 3.59
CA ASN A 381 25.39 -18.05 3.67
C ASN A 381 25.59 -17.38 5.04
N ASN A 382 24.59 -17.42 5.91
CA ASN A 382 24.68 -16.90 7.28
C ASN A 382 25.13 -18.01 8.21
N SER A 383 26.33 -17.91 8.77
CA SER A 383 26.91 -18.87 9.72
C SER A 383 26.48 -18.68 11.17
N GLY A 384 25.58 -17.73 11.44
CA GLY A 384 25.07 -17.46 12.78
C GLY A 384 24.36 -18.66 13.41
N LYS A 385 24.28 -18.67 14.75
CA LYS A 385 23.53 -19.65 15.53
C LYS A 385 22.12 -19.78 14.98
N GLU A 386 21.60 -21.00 14.81
CA GLU A 386 20.30 -21.27 14.22
C GLU A 386 19.31 -21.91 15.19
N ILE A 387 18.03 -21.66 14.92
CA ILE A 387 16.90 -22.31 15.56
C ILE A 387 15.77 -22.57 14.56
N TRP A 388 15.06 -23.67 14.77
CA TRP A 388 13.88 -24.03 14.00
C TRP A 388 12.61 -23.84 14.81
N ARG A 389 11.60 -23.25 14.19
CA ARG A 389 10.26 -23.13 14.74
C ARG A 389 9.25 -23.63 13.70
N GLY A 390 8.78 -24.87 13.88
CA GLY A 390 8.03 -25.56 12.83
C GLY A 390 8.88 -25.71 11.56
N VAL A 391 8.38 -25.20 10.45
CA VAL A 391 9.09 -25.21 9.15
C VAL A 391 9.98 -23.99 8.91
N GLN A 392 9.95 -23.01 9.81
CA GLN A 392 10.72 -21.78 9.70
C GLN A 392 12.06 -21.90 10.42
N ARG A 393 13.11 -21.45 9.76
CA ARG A 393 14.47 -21.35 10.30
C ARG A 393 14.81 -19.89 10.56
N TYR A 394 15.44 -19.62 11.69
CA TYR A 394 15.95 -18.32 12.09
C TYR A 394 17.42 -18.43 12.47
N ARG A 395 18.22 -17.43 12.08
CA ARG A 395 19.64 -17.34 12.42
C ARG A 395 19.98 -15.98 13.00
N VAL A 396 20.92 -15.97 13.95
CA VAL A 396 21.53 -14.71 14.41
C VAL A 396 22.15 -14.00 13.22
N GLY A 397 21.84 -12.70 13.08
CA GLY A 397 22.24 -11.88 11.94
C GLY A 397 21.22 -11.82 10.79
N ASP A 398 20.18 -12.65 10.79
CA ASP A 398 19.13 -12.56 9.77
C ASP A 398 18.43 -11.20 9.82
N PRO A 399 18.26 -10.52 8.66
CA PRO A 399 17.33 -9.40 8.55
C PRO A 399 15.91 -9.94 8.66
N ILE A 400 15.06 -9.20 9.36
CA ILE A 400 13.66 -9.56 9.53
C ILE A 400 12.74 -8.36 9.27
N LEU A 401 11.50 -8.66 8.90
CA LEU A 401 10.38 -7.72 8.91
C LEU A 401 9.32 -8.23 9.87
N PHE A 402 8.87 -7.38 10.76
CA PHE A 402 7.69 -7.65 11.56
C PHE A 402 6.47 -7.81 10.64
N ASN A 403 5.57 -8.71 10.98
CA ASN A 403 4.37 -9.03 10.20
C ASN A 403 3.10 -8.48 10.88
N ASP A 404 1.93 -8.75 10.31
CA ASP A 404 0.64 -8.23 10.81
C ASP A 404 0.34 -8.65 12.26
N SER A 405 0.88 -9.78 12.72
CA SER A 405 0.71 -10.22 14.11
C SER A 405 1.49 -9.38 15.11
N ALA A 406 2.50 -8.60 14.68
CA ALA A 406 3.29 -7.76 15.57
C ALA A 406 2.43 -6.68 16.26
N ASP A 407 1.46 -6.12 15.57
CA ASP A 407 0.56 -5.10 16.13
C ASP A 407 -0.24 -5.67 17.32
N GLN A 408 -0.68 -6.92 17.25
CA GLN A 408 -1.39 -7.60 18.34
C GLN A 408 -0.42 -8.13 19.41
N PHE A 409 0.73 -8.62 18.97
CA PHE A 409 1.76 -9.19 19.83
C PHE A 409 2.31 -8.17 20.83
N PHE A 410 2.60 -6.93 20.35
CA PHE A 410 3.26 -5.89 21.14
C PHE A 410 2.33 -4.77 21.60
N SER A 411 1.05 -4.83 21.31
CA SER A 411 0.10 -3.80 21.72
C SER A 411 -0.32 -3.99 23.17
N ALA A 412 -0.11 -2.99 24.00
CA ALA A 412 -0.65 -2.94 25.36
C ALA A 412 -2.11 -2.48 25.39
N SER A 413 -2.53 -1.63 24.46
CA SER A 413 -3.91 -1.19 24.28
C SER A 413 -4.22 -0.90 22.82
N LYS A 414 -5.50 -1.02 22.42
CA LYS A 414 -5.96 -0.69 21.07
C LYS A 414 -5.87 0.83 20.75
N GLU A 415 -5.63 1.66 21.73
CA GLU A 415 -5.69 3.12 21.61
C GLU A 415 -4.34 3.77 21.26
N GLN A 416 -3.21 3.14 21.60
CA GLN A 416 -1.89 3.68 21.31
C GLN A 416 -1.34 3.19 19.96
N LEU A 417 -0.51 4.00 19.29
CA LEU A 417 0.25 3.55 18.13
C LEU A 417 1.21 2.43 18.57
N PRO A 418 1.20 1.30 17.87
CA PRO A 418 2.12 0.21 18.21
C PRO A 418 3.56 0.69 18.06
N VAL A 419 4.36 0.48 19.09
CA VAL A 419 5.79 0.80 19.08
C VAL A 419 6.51 -0.10 18.06
N ILE A 420 6.12 -1.38 18.03
CA ILE A 420 6.55 -2.38 17.06
C ILE A 420 5.35 -2.67 16.15
N HIS A 421 5.52 -2.54 14.85
CA HIS A 421 4.42 -2.60 13.87
C HIS A 421 4.80 -3.41 12.63
N ASN A 422 3.78 -3.81 11.88
CA ASN A 422 3.94 -4.48 10.59
C ASN A 422 4.90 -3.72 9.66
N ASN A 423 5.74 -4.47 8.93
CA ASN A 423 6.78 -3.99 8.02
C ASN A 423 7.90 -3.15 8.66
N MET A 424 8.04 -3.16 9.99
CA MET A 424 9.23 -2.59 10.64
C MET A 424 10.43 -3.49 10.38
N LYS A 425 11.54 -2.89 9.91
CA LYS A 425 12.81 -3.59 9.71
C LYS A 425 13.48 -3.87 11.06
N ALA A 426 14.12 -5.03 11.14
CA ALA A 426 14.94 -5.40 12.30
C ALA A 426 15.97 -6.47 11.92
N ARG A 427 16.82 -6.86 12.88
CA ARG A 427 17.81 -7.93 12.75
C ARG A 427 17.85 -8.77 14.01
N ILE A 428 17.94 -10.08 13.89
CA ILE A 428 18.12 -10.99 15.03
C ILE A 428 19.54 -10.82 15.56
N VAL A 429 19.67 -10.44 16.84
CA VAL A 429 20.96 -10.25 17.54
C VAL A 429 21.34 -11.50 18.28
N ASP A 430 20.41 -12.13 19.00
CA ASP A 430 20.59 -13.39 19.71
C ASP A 430 19.23 -14.06 19.95
N PHE A 431 19.23 -15.30 20.36
CA PHE A 431 18.08 -16.00 20.90
C PHE A 431 18.50 -17.07 21.91
N ARG A 432 17.58 -17.40 22.81
CA ARG A 432 17.74 -18.44 23.83
C ARG A 432 16.51 -19.32 23.87
N VAL A 433 16.70 -20.61 24.11
CA VAL A 433 15.60 -21.57 24.31
C VAL A 433 15.51 -21.88 25.79
N TYR A 434 14.34 -21.77 26.35
CA TYR A 434 14.05 -22.15 27.72
C TYR A 434 13.10 -23.34 27.73
N ASP A 435 13.25 -24.21 28.74
CA ASP A 435 12.43 -25.40 28.94
C ASP A 435 12.32 -26.30 27.70
N GLU A 436 13.42 -26.49 26.98
CA GLU A 436 13.49 -27.30 25.76
C GLU A 436 12.89 -28.71 25.99
N GLY A 437 11.98 -29.10 25.10
CA GLY A 437 11.28 -30.38 25.15
C GLY A 437 10.09 -30.42 26.12
N LYS A 438 9.83 -29.38 26.91
CA LYS A 438 8.67 -29.32 27.79
C LYS A 438 7.47 -28.59 27.11
N VAL A 439 6.28 -28.67 27.74
CA VAL A 439 5.10 -27.93 27.29
C VAL A 439 5.32 -26.42 27.42
N THR A 440 6.12 -25.98 28.40
CA THR A 440 6.51 -24.59 28.68
C THR A 440 7.67 -24.08 27.84
N GLU A 441 8.11 -24.84 26.81
CA GLU A 441 9.20 -24.43 25.93
C GLU A 441 8.88 -23.09 25.27
N ARG A 442 9.85 -22.16 25.38
CA ARG A 442 9.77 -20.83 24.78
C ARG A 442 11.10 -20.40 24.18
N ILE A 443 11.02 -19.58 23.17
CA ILE A 443 12.17 -18.93 22.52
C ILE A 443 12.15 -17.46 22.92
N GLN A 444 13.22 -16.99 23.53
CA GLN A 444 13.47 -15.59 23.77
C GLN A 444 14.32 -15.03 22.64
N PHE A 445 13.83 -14.01 21.96
CA PHE A 445 14.54 -13.32 20.89
C PHE A 445 15.07 -11.98 21.38
N ASP A 446 16.32 -11.68 21.03
CA ASP A 446 16.94 -10.36 21.10
C ASP A 446 17.03 -9.81 19.67
N VAL A 447 16.37 -8.68 19.42
CA VAL A 447 16.20 -8.13 18.07
C VAL A 447 16.56 -6.63 18.06
N GLU A 448 17.50 -6.23 17.20
CA GLU A 448 17.82 -4.83 16.94
C GLU A 448 16.78 -4.27 15.94
N ILE A 449 15.96 -3.31 16.38
CA ILE A 449 14.95 -2.65 15.55
C ILE A 449 15.54 -1.43 14.85
N ASP A 450 14.99 -1.03 13.70
CA ASP A 450 15.49 0.09 12.88
C ASP A 450 15.11 1.48 13.44
N LYS A 451 15.19 1.64 14.75
CA LYS A 451 15.03 2.94 15.44
C LYS A 451 15.53 2.91 16.88
N PRO A 452 15.98 4.05 17.44
CA PRO A 452 16.15 4.19 18.88
C PRO A 452 14.77 4.29 19.56
N LEU A 453 14.60 3.58 20.67
CA LEU A 453 13.50 3.79 21.60
C LEU A 453 14.05 4.58 22.80
N ILE A 454 13.40 5.69 23.13
CA ILE A 454 13.65 6.37 24.39
C ILE A 454 12.89 5.58 25.46
N GLU A 455 13.47 5.41 26.66
CA GLU A 455 12.79 4.80 27.80
C GLU A 455 11.46 5.52 28.03
N LEU A 456 10.41 4.97 27.41
CA LEU A 456 9.03 5.29 27.75
C LEU A 456 8.73 4.51 29.03
N ASN A 457 7.91 5.05 29.93
CA ASN A 457 7.32 4.30 31.04
C ASN A 457 6.59 3.08 30.47
N VAL A 458 7.23 1.89 30.59
CA VAL A 458 6.98 0.70 29.76
C VAL A 458 6.32 -0.39 30.57
N ASP A 459 5.61 -0.05 31.65
CA ASP A 459 5.02 -1.05 32.55
C ASP A 459 4.02 -2.00 31.88
N ASP A 460 3.57 -1.70 30.65
CA ASP A 460 2.59 -2.50 29.90
C ASP A 460 3.11 -3.08 28.56
N LEU A 461 4.40 -2.99 28.23
CA LEU A 461 4.89 -3.52 26.96
C LEU A 461 5.30 -5.00 27.12
N LYS A 462 4.97 -5.81 26.10
CA LYS A 462 5.33 -7.23 26.01
C LYS A 462 6.76 -7.46 25.52
N PHE A 463 7.65 -6.49 25.72
CA PHE A 463 9.06 -6.57 25.39
C PHE A 463 9.89 -5.70 26.33
N GLU A 464 11.14 -6.06 26.52
CA GLU A 464 12.15 -5.30 27.25
C GLU A 464 13.08 -4.58 26.28
N ILE A 465 13.52 -3.36 26.59
CA ILE A 465 14.67 -2.69 25.94
C ILE A 465 15.92 -3.10 26.70
N ILE A 466 16.80 -3.90 26.07
CA ILE A 466 17.99 -4.46 26.73
C ILE A 466 19.28 -3.70 26.40
N GLY A 467 19.22 -2.73 25.50
CA GLY A 467 20.36 -1.90 25.12
C GLY A 467 20.24 -1.31 23.73
N ASN A 468 21.34 -0.80 23.20
CA ASN A 468 21.45 -0.26 21.85
C ASN A 468 22.51 -1.02 21.07
N GLY A 469 22.24 -1.28 19.78
CA GLY A 469 23.20 -1.85 18.85
C GLY A 469 24.29 -0.86 18.43
N ALA A 470 25.22 -1.31 17.62
CA ALA A 470 26.32 -0.49 17.10
C ALA A 470 25.84 0.70 16.25
N THR A 471 24.65 0.62 15.69
CA THR A 471 24.02 1.70 14.92
C THR A 471 23.32 2.75 15.78
N GLY A 472 23.24 2.57 17.11
CA GLY A 472 22.47 3.39 18.03
C GLY A 472 20.99 3.02 18.09
N ASN A 473 20.54 2.04 17.32
CA ASN A 473 19.20 1.50 17.35
C ASN A 473 18.96 0.64 18.59
N SER A 474 17.72 0.58 19.08
CA SER A 474 17.41 -0.19 20.28
C SER A 474 17.33 -1.68 20.02
N ILE A 475 17.83 -2.46 20.99
CA ILE A 475 17.68 -3.91 21.03
C ILE A 475 16.54 -4.22 21.99
N ILE A 476 15.54 -4.93 21.49
CA ILE A 476 14.38 -5.39 22.26
C ILE A 476 14.46 -6.90 22.51
N ARG A 477 13.93 -7.33 23.63
CA ARG A 477 13.80 -8.74 24.04
C ARG A 477 12.35 -9.10 24.24
N PHE A 478 11.94 -10.24 23.72
CA PHE A 478 10.59 -10.78 23.90
C PHE A 478 10.59 -12.31 23.77
N ASP A 479 9.56 -12.93 24.33
CA ASP A 479 9.38 -14.37 24.36
C ASP A 479 8.31 -14.83 23.35
N VAL A 480 8.53 -16.01 22.75
CA VAL A 480 7.55 -16.70 21.90
C VAL A 480 7.37 -18.13 22.45
N ASP A 481 6.17 -18.47 22.88
CA ASP A 481 5.83 -19.75 23.47
C ASP A 481 5.65 -20.83 22.39
N LYS A 482 5.99 -22.09 22.71
CA LYS A 482 5.79 -23.23 21.81
C LYS A 482 4.31 -23.60 21.71
N ASN A 483 3.64 -23.64 22.83
CA ASN A 483 2.25 -24.04 22.97
C ASN A 483 1.46 -22.94 23.65
N LYS A 484 0.14 -22.94 23.46
CA LYS A 484 -0.75 -22.11 24.29
C LYS A 484 -0.73 -22.66 25.72
N SER A 485 -0.65 -21.76 26.70
CA SER A 485 -0.87 -22.14 28.10
C SER A 485 -2.27 -22.74 28.24
N THR A 486 -2.36 -23.85 28.93
CA THR A 486 -3.62 -24.50 29.34
C THR A 486 -3.94 -24.24 30.81
N ASP A 487 -3.10 -23.45 31.48
CA ASP A 487 -3.25 -23.09 32.87
C ASP A 487 -4.22 -21.89 32.98
N GLU A 488 -5.37 -22.08 33.62
CA GLU A 488 -6.39 -21.04 33.80
C GLU A 488 -5.92 -19.90 34.73
N ASP A 489 -4.88 -20.16 35.56
CA ASP A 489 -4.27 -19.19 36.47
C ASP A 489 -3.11 -18.42 35.82
N ASP A 490 -2.75 -18.71 34.56
CA ASP A 490 -1.68 -18.01 33.84
C ASP A 490 -2.26 -16.79 33.10
N ASP A 491 -2.22 -15.64 33.74
CA ASP A 491 -2.63 -14.34 33.16
C ASP A 491 -1.81 -13.94 31.91
N ARG A 492 -0.77 -14.70 31.53
CA ARG A 492 0.02 -14.46 30.34
C ARG A 492 -0.73 -14.96 29.10
N ILE A 493 -1.05 -14.05 28.21
CA ILE A 493 -1.52 -14.41 26.87
C ILE A 493 -0.34 -15.10 26.15
N SER A 494 -0.37 -16.42 26.05
CA SER A 494 0.69 -17.17 25.38
C SER A 494 0.74 -16.82 23.90
N GLN A 495 1.90 -16.32 23.47
CA GLN A 495 2.17 -15.86 22.12
C GLN A 495 2.91 -16.95 21.36
N THR A 496 2.19 -17.75 20.59
CA THR A 496 2.75 -18.91 19.88
C THR A 496 3.21 -18.61 18.46
N ILE A 497 2.90 -17.43 17.93
CA ILE A 497 3.25 -17.03 16.56
C ILE A 497 4.46 -16.09 16.63
N VAL A 498 5.52 -16.41 15.88
CA VAL A 498 6.65 -15.50 15.73
C VAL A 498 6.18 -14.27 14.97
N PRO A 499 6.31 -13.04 15.56
CA PRO A 499 5.70 -11.83 15.01
C PRO A 499 6.50 -11.20 13.85
N PHE A 500 7.38 -11.96 13.21
CA PHE A 500 8.23 -11.49 12.12
C PHE A 500 8.54 -12.61 11.11
N GLN A 501 9.01 -12.22 9.95
CA GLN A 501 9.54 -13.12 8.91
C GLN A 501 10.97 -12.74 8.56
N VAL A 502 11.76 -13.71 8.11
CA VAL A 502 13.08 -13.47 7.51
C VAL A 502 12.91 -12.64 6.24
N ALA A 503 13.80 -11.68 6.03
CA ALA A 503 13.61 -10.62 5.05
C ALA A 503 14.85 -10.29 4.21
N TYR A 504 15.56 -11.29 3.71
CA TYR A 504 16.50 -11.10 2.60
C TYR A 504 15.74 -10.84 1.29
N ALA A 505 14.57 -11.50 1.14
CA ALA A 505 13.62 -11.26 0.07
C ALA A 505 12.23 -10.98 0.63
N VAL A 506 11.51 -10.04 0.02
CA VAL A 506 10.14 -9.67 0.39
C VAL A 506 9.29 -9.39 -0.84
N SER A 507 7.96 -9.31 -0.68
CA SER A 507 7.10 -8.90 -1.78
C SER A 507 7.28 -7.41 -2.10
N ILE A 508 7.10 -7.04 -3.36
CA ILE A 508 7.15 -5.64 -3.81
C ILE A 508 6.15 -4.79 -3.00
N HIS A 509 4.98 -5.36 -2.65
CA HIS A 509 3.97 -4.69 -1.83
C HIS A 509 4.47 -4.39 -0.41
N LYS A 510 5.17 -5.33 0.22
CA LYS A 510 5.76 -5.11 1.56
C LYS A 510 6.92 -4.11 1.57
N ALA A 511 7.59 -3.92 0.43
CA ALA A 511 8.63 -2.91 0.28
C ALA A 511 8.09 -1.49 0.08
N GLN A 512 6.78 -1.30 -0.06
CA GLN A 512 6.18 0.01 -0.22
C GLN A 512 6.43 0.89 1.02
N GLY A 513 6.79 2.16 0.80
CA GLY A 513 7.21 3.05 1.88
C GLY A 513 8.64 2.83 2.39
N LEU A 514 9.30 1.71 2.04
CA LEU A 514 10.68 1.40 2.43
C LEU A 514 11.69 1.81 1.33
N GLU A 515 12.94 2.00 1.72
CA GLU A 515 14.04 2.37 0.83
C GLU A 515 15.29 1.54 1.17
N TYR A 516 16.08 1.22 0.13
CA TYR A 516 17.28 0.39 0.24
C TYR A 516 18.41 0.94 -0.61
N ASP A 517 19.65 0.71 -0.19
CA ASP A 517 20.82 1.12 -0.98
C ASP A 517 20.96 0.28 -2.25
N SER A 518 20.70 -1.02 -2.13
CA SER A 518 20.68 -1.96 -3.26
C SER A 518 19.36 -2.69 -3.34
N VAL A 519 18.81 -2.77 -4.54
CA VAL A 519 17.57 -3.51 -4.83
C VAL A 519 17.81 -4.47 -5.98
N LYS A 520 17.43 -5.72 -5.77
CA LYS A 520 17.34 -6.75 -6.78
C LYS A 520 15.88 -7.11 -7.00
N ILE A 521 15.43 -7.12 -8.24
CA ILE A 521 14.05 -7.47 -8.59
C ILE A 521 14.10 -8.76 -9.39
N ILE A 522 13.31 -9.75 -9.02
CA ILE A 522 13.23 -11.03 -9.74
C ILE A 522 11.87 -11.15 -10.40
N ILE A 523 11.88 -11.34 -11.72
CA ILE A 523 10.68 -11.52 -12.54
C ILE A 523 10.86 -12.78 -13.38
N THR A 524 10.02 -13.78 -13.13
CA THR A 524 9.99 -15.05 -13.87
C THR A 524 8.76 -15.09 -14.80
N ASP A 525 8.73 -16.03 -15.69
CA ASP A 525 7.59 -16.30 -16.58
C ASP A 525 6.31 -16.72 -15.84
N GLU A 526 6.43 -17.27 -14.64
CA GLU A 526 5.30 -17.60 -13.76
C GLU A 526 4.54 -16.36 -13.26
N ILE A 527 5.21 -15.21 -13.22
CA ILE A 527 4.68 -13.96 -12.62
C ILE A 527 4.75 -12.75 -13.55
N ASP A 528 5.23 -12.92 -14.78
CA ASP A 528 5.42 -11.80 -15.69
C ASP A 528 4.10 -11.04 -15.96
N GLU A 529 2.98 -11.78 -16.03
CA GLU A 529 1.63 -11.22 -16.24
C GLU A 529 1.14 -10.34 -15.08
N LEU A 530 1.64 -10.57 -13.88
CA LEU A 530 1.28 -9.83 -12.68
C LEU A 530 2.02 -8.49 -12.56
N ILE A 531 3.10 -8.31 -13.34
CA ILE A 531 3.87 -7.07 -13.35
C ILE A 531 3.10 -5.98 -14.09
N THR A 532 2.43 -5.12 -13.35
CA THR A 532 1.83 -3.88 -13.87
C THR A 532 2.85 -2.75 -13.91
N HIS A 533 2.55 -1.67 -14.63
CA HIS A 533 3.36 -0.47 -14.64
C HIS A 533 3.63 0.06 -13.24
N SER A 534 2.60 0.17 -12.38
CA SER A 534 2.73 0.69 -11.02
C SER A 534 3.56 -0.22 -10.11
N ILE A 535 3.44 -1.56 -10.28
CA ILE A 535 4.27 -2.53 -9.54
C ILE A 535 5.74 -2.38 -9.95
N PHE A 536 6.02 -2.34 -11.26
CA PHE A 536 7.37 -2.19 -11.79
C PHE A 536 8.01 -0.88 -11.34
N TYR A 537 7.29 0.24 -11.53
CA TYR A 537 7.75 1.56 -11.10
C TYR A 537 7.99 1.62 -9.59
N THR A 538 7.08 1.07 -8.78
CA THR A 538 7.26 1.01 -7.32
C THR A 538 8.52 0.23 -6.95
N ALA A 539 8.77 -0.92 -7.58
CA ALA A 539 9.92 -1.77 -7.28
C ALA A 539 11.25 -1.07 -7.60
N ILE A 540 11.41 -0.50 -8.80
CA ILE A 540 12.65 0.16 -9.19
C ILE A 540 12.96 1.41 -8.36
N THR A 541 11.92 2.12 -7.90
CA THR A 541 12.07 3.32 -7.08
C THR A 541 12.40 3.05 -5.61
N ARG A 542 12.51 1.77 -5.19
CA ARG A 542 13.03 1.41 -3.86
C ARG A 542 14.54 1.53 -3.75
N ALA A 543 15.26 1.49 -4.87
CA ALA A 543 16.72 1.60 -4.92
C ALA A 543 17.18 3.05 -4.68
N ARG A 544 18.25 3.24 -3.89
CA ARG A 544 18.91 4.54 -3.72
C ARG A 544 20.22 4.63 -4.51
N LYS A 545 20.99 3.53 -4.59
CA LYS A 545 22.32 3.49 -5.20
C LYS A 545 22.42 2.47 -6.33
N ARG A 546 21.93 1.25 -6.09
CA ARG A 546 22.09 0.11 -7.00
C ARG A 546 20.76 -0.55 -7.30
N LEU A 547 20.56 -0.91 -8.56
CA LEU A 547 19.41 -1.67 -9.03
C LEU A 547 19.89 -2.78 -9.96
N LYS A 548 19.32 -3.98 -9.80
CA LYS A 548 19.43 -5.08 -10.77
C LYS A 548 18.08 -5.75 -10.92
N ILE A 549 17.69 -6.03 -12.16
CA ILE A 549 16.45 -6.71 -12.50
C ILE A 549 16.83 -8.03 -13.17
N TYR A 550 16.47 -9.12 -12.51
CA TYR A 550 16.78 -10.47 -12.93
C TYR A 550 15.60 -11.09 -13.66
N TRP A 551 15.77 -11.36 -14.93
CA TRP A 551 14.78 -11.97 -15.82
C TRP A 551 15.42 -12.68 -17.00
N THR A 552 14.64 -13.40 -17.78
CA THR A 552 15.05 -13.87 -19.11
C THR A 552 14.77 -12.80 -20.14
N GLN A 553 15.49 -12.81 -21.26
CA GLN A 553 15.27 -11.85 -22.35
C GLN A 553 13.82 -11.91 -22.89
N THR A 554 13.22 -13.10 -22.87
CA THR A 554 11.80 -13.29 -23.28
C THR A 554 10.86 -12.57 -22.30
N VAL A 555 11.06 -12.74 -21.00
CA VAL A 555 10.26 -12.10 -19.96
C VAL A 555 10.44 -10.58 -20.01
N GLU A 556 11.67 -10.08 -20.14
CA GLU A 556 11.95 -8.66 -20.30
C GLU A 556 11.12 -8.03 -21.43
N LYS A 557 11.18 -8.62 -22.63
CA LYS A 557 10.42 -8.14 -23.79
C LYS A 557 8.91 -8.20 -23.57
N LYS A 558 8.40 -9.27 -22.98
CA LYS A 558 6.98 -9.41 -22.65
C LYS A 558 6.51 -8.34 -21.66
N VAL A 559 7.24 -8.16 -20.56
CA VAL A 559 6.90 -7.20 -19.52
C VAL A 559 6.93 -5.78 -20.08
N LEU A 560 8.04 -5.36 -20.67
CA LEU A 560 8.19 -3.99 -21.22
C LEU A 560 7.20 -3.69 -22.35
N GLY A 561 6.85 -4.68 -23.17
CA GLY A 561 5.85 -4.51 -24.23
C GLY A 561 4.40 -4.40 -23.73
N ARG A 562 4.12 -4.89 -22.53
CA ARG A 562 2.77 -4.92 -21.95
C ARG A 562 2.49 -3.81 -20.96
N ILE A 563 3.46 -3.45 -20.10
CA ILE A 563 3.25 -2.44 -19.07
C ILE A 563 2.96 -1.08 -19.70
N LYS A 564 1.89 -0.44 -19.23
CA LYS A 564 1.48 0.90 -19.66
C LYS A 564 0.96 1.68 -18.46
N PRO A 565 1.19 3.00 -18.39
CA PRO A 565 0.54 3.83 -17.39
C PRO A 565 -0.97 3.70 -17.50
N LYS A 566 -1.65 3.76 -16.36
CA LYS A 566 -3.12 3.76 -16.35
C LYS A 566 -3.67 4.97 -17.09
N ASN A 567 -4.69 4.73 -17.90
CA ASN A 567 -5.40 5.77 -18.61
C ASN A 567 -6.83 5.92 -18.06
N ASN A 568 -7.01 6.88 -17.16
CA ASN A 568 -8.29 7.17 -16.51
C ASN A 568 -9.05 8.33 -17.20
N HIS A 569 -8.70 8.69 -18.44
CA HIS A 569 -9.36 9.83 -19.13
C HIS A 569 -10.85 9.64 -19.32
N GLN A 570 -11.27 8.42 -19.64
CA GLN A 570 -12.67 8.07 -19.82
C GLN A 570 -13.46 8.20 -18.52
N ASP A 571 -12.96 7.61 -17.43
CA ASP A 571 -13.58 7.70 -16.11
C ASP A 571 -13.71 9.18 -15.65
N LYS A 572 -12.65 9.97 -15.83
CA LYS A 572 -12.65 11.41 -15.50
C LYS A 572 -13.70 12.19 -16.31
N ALA A 573 -13.87 11.87 -17.60
CA ALA A 573 -14.87 12.51 -18.44
C ALA A 573 -16.30 12.15 -17.99
N LEU A 574 -16.56 10.90 -17.67
CA LEU A 574 -17.86 10.44 -17.18
C LEU A 574 -18.19 11.02 -15.81
N LEU A 575 -17.21 11.02 -14.88
CA LEU A 575 -17.37 11.66 -13.57
C LEU A 575 -17.67 13.17 -13.68
N LYS A 576 -17.04 13.88 -14.64
CA LYS A 576 -17.35 15.30 -14.88
C LYS A 576 -18.81 15.52 -15.26
N ASN A 577 -19.37 14.65 -16.09
CA ASN A 577 -20.77 14.73 -16.48
C ASN A 577 -21.70 14.40 -15.31
N GLU A 578 -21.38 13.37 -14.50
CA GLU A 578 -22.16 13.02 -13.32
C GLU A 578 -22.19 14.17 -12.28
N ILE A 579 -21.02 14.75 -11.96
CA ILE A 579 -20.92 15.82 -10.96
C ILE A 579 -21.59 17.12 -11.43
N LYS A 580 -21.58 17.42 -12.75
CA LYS A 580 -22.31 18.58 -13.29
C LYS A 580 -23.83 18.41 -13.22
N ASN A 581 -24.33 17.19 -13.38
CA ASN A 581 -25.76 16.90 -13.36
C ASN A 581 -26.35 16.79 -11.95
N THR A 582 -25.49 16.77 -10.92
CA THR A 582 -25.89 16.68 -9.50
C THR A 582 -25.93 18.08 -8.82
N LEU A 583 -25.42 19.10 -9.48
CA LEU A 583 -25.50 20.52 -9.12
C LEU A 583 -26.67 21.21 -9.84
#